data_7c466e563f2038f249d1be8020ce4372
#
_entry.id   7c466e563f2038f249d1be8020ce4372
#
_cell.length_a   1.000
_cell.length_b   1.000
_cell.length_c   1.000
_cell.angle_alpha   90.00
_cell.angle_beta   90.00
_cell.angle_gamma   90.00
#
_symmetry.space_group_name_H-M   'P 1'
#
loop_
_entity.id
_entity.type
_entity.pdbx_description
1 polymer ?
#
loop_
_entity_poly.entity_id
_entity_poly.type
_entity_poly.pdbx_seq_one_letter_code
_entity_poly.pdbx_strand_id
1 'polypeptide(L)'
;MAGRGRPPKPTAIKELEGNPGKRPLNKNEPKPKQGAPKCPSWLEPDAKKEWRRLSKELEAMGLLTQIDMAAFAGYCQAYARWKEAEEFISKHGSILKTASGYIQQIPQVSIAQQNLKQMRNFCSELGLSPSARSRLNINNSGNCIEGDAMEDLLFNVPKAEDLLNKKDDDD
;
A
#
# COMPACT_ATOMS: atom_id res chain seq x y z
N MET A 1 -14.24 -26.46 2.75
CA MET A 1 -13.82 -26.44 4.18
C MET A 1 -12.65 -25.46 4.32
N ALA A 2 -12.79 -24.41 5.13
CA ALA A 2 -11.70 -23.49 5.40
C ALA A 2 -10.65 -24.21 6.27
N GLY A 3 -9.41 -24.33 5.77
CA GLY A 3 -8.32 -24.94 6.50
C GLY A 3 -7.97 -24.13 7.74
N ARG A 4 -7.83 -24.80 8.89
CA ARG A 4 -7.29 -24.18 10.13
C ARG A 4 -5.82 -23.84 9.88
N GLY A 5 -5.43 -22.58 10.02
CA GLY A 5 -4.03 -22.15 9.95
C GLY A 5 -3.87 -20.81 9.22
N ARG A 6 -2.61 -20.37 9.11
CA ARG A 6 -2.28 -19.15 8.36
C ARG A 6 -2.66 -19.30 6.88
N PRO A 7 -3.31 -18.31 6.27
CA PRO A 7 -3.62 -18.33 4.84
C PRO A 7 -2.37 -18.63 4.00
N PRO A 8 -2.48 -19.44 2.94
CA PRO A 8 -1.33 -19.75 2.09
C PRO A 8 -0.86 -18.48 1.37
N LYS A 9 0.45 -18.35 1.20
CA LYS A 9 1.03 -17.29 0.39
C LYS A 9 0.61 -17.47 -1.08
N PRO A 10 0.34 -16.37 -1.82
CA PRO A 10 0.11 -16.42 -3.27
C PRO A 10 1.24 -17.14 -4.01
N THR A 11 0.90 -17.80 -5.12
CA THR A 11 1.84 -18.59 -5.92
C THR A 11 2.98 -17.75 -6.46
N ALA A 12 2.71 -16.54 -6.93
CA ALA A 12 3.73 -15.61 -7.41
C ALA A 12 4.79 -15.29 -6.34
N ILE A 13 4.38 -15.11 -5.07
CA ILE A 13 5.31 -14.88 -3.97
C ILE A 13 6.16 -16.11 -3.69
N LYS A 14 5.58 -17.32 -3.79
CA LYS A 14 6.34 -18.57 -3.60
C LYS A 14 7.38 -18.79 -4.69
N GLU A 15 7.05 -18.44 -5.92
CA GLU A 15 7.97 -18.52 -7.06
C GLU A 15 9.16 -17.57 -6.87
N LEU A 16 8.91 -16.33 -6.47
CA LEU A 16 9.94 -15.34 -6.18
C LEU A 16 10.85 -15.73 -5.00
N GLU A 17 10.27 -16.36 -3.97
CA GLU A 17 11.05 -16.89 -2.83
C GLU A 17 11.81 -18.18 -3.20
N GLY A 18 11.75 -18.65 -4.45
CA GLY A 18 12.40 -19.90 -4.90
C GLY A 18 11.76 -21.18 -4.35
N ASN A 19 10.53 -21.08 -3.80
CA ASN A 19 9.77 -22.19 -3.24
C ASN A 19 10.62 -23.12 -2.30
N PRO A 20 11.20 -22.60 -1.21
CA PRO A 20 12.16 -23.35 -0.38
C PRO A 20 11.56 -24.64 0.21
N GLY A 21 10.24 -24.68 0.35
CA GLY A 21 9.54 -25.88 0.82
C GLY A 21 9.22 -26.91 -0.25
N LYS A 22 9.61 -26.68 -1.53
CA LYS A 22 9.34 -27.55 -2.71
C LYS A 22 7.89 -28.06 -2.80
N ARG A 23 6.94 -27.27 -2.26
CA ARG A 23 5.51 -27.66 -2.30
C ARG A 23 4.93 -27.37 -3.69
N PRO A 24 3.97 -28.18 -4.16
CA PRO A 24 3.35 -27.94 -5.45
C PRO A 24 2.70 -26.55 -5.49
N LEU A 25 2.99 -25.81 -6.55
CA LEU A 25 2.45 -24.47 -6.79
C LEU A 25 1.02 -24.59 -7.34
N ASN A 26 0.13 -23.71 -6.91
CA ASN A 26 -1.23 -23.68 -7.43
C ASN A 26 -1.26 -23.05 -8.84
N LYS A 27 -1.33 -23.87 -9.88
CA LYS A 27 -1.38 -23.41 -11.27
C LYS A 27 -2.72 -22.77 -11.67
N ASN A 28 -3.76 -22.98 -10.85
CA ASN A 28 -5.12 -22.49 -11.10
C ASN A 28 -5.47 -21.27 -10.23
N GLU A 29 -4.46 -20.53 -9.73
CA GLU A 29 -4.72 -19.31 -8.97
C GLU A 29 -5.31 -18.25 -9.92
N PRO A 30 -6.48 -17.67 -9.58
CA PRO A 30 -7.10 -16.62 -10.39
C PRO A 30 -6.18 -15.41 -10.49
N LYS A 31 -5.88 -14.97 -11.72
CA LYS A 31 -5.15 -13.73 -11.98
C LYS A 31 -6.15 -12.67 -12.43
N PRO A 32 -6.63 -11.81 -11.51
CA PRO A 32 -7.56 -10.75 -11.87
C PRO A 32 -6.91 -9.74 -12.81
N LYS A 33 -7.72 -9.14 -13.70
CA LYS A 33 -7.22 -8.08 -14.57
C LYS A 33 -6.71 -6.91 -13.75
N GLN A 34 -5.45 -6.53 -13.99
CA GLN A 34 -4.87 -5.33 -13.42
C GLN A 34 -5.56 -4.08 -13.98
N GLY A 35 -5.60 -3.04 -13.18
CA GLY A 35 -6.16 -1.74 -13.54
C GLY A 35 -7.12 -1.21 -12.48
N ALA A 36 -7.20 0.10 -12.38
CA ALA A 36 -8.06 0.76 -11.43
C ALA A 36 -9.54 0.47 -11.73
N PRO A 37 -10.33 0.05 -10.74
CA PRO A 37 -11.77 -0.10 -10.90
C PRO A 37 -12.45 1.27 -11.07
N LYS A 38 -13.62 1.26 -11.69
CA LYS A 38 -14.42 2.49 -11.87
C LYS A 38 -14.92 3.00 -10.51
N CYS A 39 -14.78 4.31 -10.29
CA CYS A 39 -15.25 4.96 -9.07
C CYS A 39 -16.77 4.81 -8.92
N PRO A 40 -17.26 4.25 -7.80
CA PRO A 40 -18.68 4.14 -7.55
C PRO A 40 -19.37 5.51 -7.45
N SER A 41 -20.56 5.63 -8.03
CA SER A 41 -21.33 6.89 -8.04
C SER A 41 -21.85 7.31 -6.68
N TRP A 42 -22.09 6.36 -5.79
CA TRP A 42 -22.65 6.56 -4.45
C TRP A 42 -21.65 7.06 -3.40
N LEU A 43 -20.36 7.11 -3.71
CA LEU A 43 -19.36 7.65 -2.78
C LEU A 43 -19.60 9.13 -2.51
N GLU A 44 -19.30 9.56 -1.29
CA GLU A 44 -19.30 10.97 -0.88
C GLU A 44 -18.27 11.80 -1.66
N PRO A 45 -18.46 13.12 -1.78
CA PRO A 45 -17.56 13.98 -2.55
C PRO A 45 -16.09 13.88 -2.13
N ASP A 46 -15.81 13.85 -0.83
CA ASP A 46 -14.45 13.75 -0.31
C ASP A 46 -13.88 12.34 -0.48
N ALA A 47 -14.69 11.30 -0.39
CA ALA A 47 -14.31 9.94 -0.75
C ALA A 47 -13.93 9.82 -2.23
N LYS A 48 -14.68 10.50 -3.13
CA LYS A 48 -14.34 10.55 -4.57
C LYS A 48 -13.03 11.29 -4.85
N LYS A 49 -12.71 12.34 -4.08
CA LYS A 49 -11.42 13.04 -4.20
C LYS A 49 -10.28 12.11 -3.82
N GLU A 50 -10.42 11.41 -2.69
CA GLU A 50 -9.43 10.47 -2.22
C GLU A 50 -9.27 9.28 -3.17
N TRP A 51 -10.37 8.78 -3.73
CA TRP A 51 -10.35 7.77 -4.79
C TRP A 51 -9.49 8.18 -5.98
N ARG A 52 -9.71 9.39 -6.51
CA ARG A 52 -8.95 9.90 -7.67
C ARG A 52 -7.47 10.09 -7.35
N ARG A 53 -7.14 10.47 -6.11
CA ARG A 53 -5.77 10.65 -5.66
C ARG A 53 -5.02 9.32 -5.62
N LEU A 54 -5.59 8.33 -4.93
CA LEU A 54 -4.91 7.07 -4.68
C LEU A 54 -5.01 6.07 -5.83
N SER A 55 -6.08 6.08 -6.62
CA SER A 55 -6.26 5.12 -7.71
C SER A 55 -5.11 5.16 -8.71
N LYS A 56 -4.61 6.35 -9.05
CA LYS A 56 -3.48 6.53 -9.97
C LYS A 56 -2.18 5.94 -9.40
N GLU A 57 -1.91 6.20 -8.12
CA GLU A 57 -0.71 5.71 -7.45
C GLU A 57 -0.73 4.17 -7.31
N LEU A 58 -1.87 3.63 -6.90
CA LEU A 58 -2.03 2.17 -6.75
C LEU A 58 -2.00 1.44 -8.10
N GLU A 59 -2.55 2.04 -9.14
CA GLU A 59 -2.50 1.51 -10.50
C GLU A 59 -1.06 1.53 -11.04
N ALA A 60 -0.34 2.62 -10.85
CA ALA A 60 1.08 2.73 -11.23
C ALA A 60 1.96 1.71 -10.53
N MET A 61 1.63 1.37 -9.27
CA MET A 61 2.31 0.31 -8.52
C MET A 61 1.82 -1.11 -8.85
N GLY A 62 0.82 -1.27 -9.72
CA GLY A 62 0.25 -2.58 -10.04
C GLY A 62 -0.47 -3.26 -8.87
N LEU A 63 -0.86 -2.51 -7.84
CA LEU A 63 -1.48 -3.03 -6.62
C LEU A 63 -3.00 -3.11 -6.71
N LEU A 64 -3.62 -2.48 -7.69
CA LEU A 64 -5.07 -2.37 -7.81
C LEU A 64 -5.58 -3.23 -8.95
N THR A 65 -6.61 -4.03 -8.65
CA THR A 65 -7.29 -4.86 -9.63
C THR A 65 -8.79 -4.51 -9.67
N GLN A 66 -9.48 -4.97 -10.72
CA GLN A 66 -10.92 -4.70 -10.89
C GLN A 66 -11.78 -5.25 -9.74
N ILE A 67 -11.32 -6.29 -9.05
CA ILE A 67 -12.08 -6.91 -7.95
C ILE A 67 -11.91 -6.17 -6.61
N ASP A 68 -10.92 -5.30 -6.48
CA ASP A 68 -10.61 -4.58 -5.25
C ASP A 68 -11.53 -3.36 -5.03
N MET A 69 -12.49 -3.14 -5.93
CA MET A 69 -13.40 -1.99 -5.90
C MET A 69 -14.06 -1.79 -4.53
N ALA A 70 -14.57 -2.86 -3.91
CA ALA A 70 -15.30 -2.77 -2.65
C ALA A 70 -14.38 -2.39 -1.48
N ALA A 71 -13.21 -3.02 -1.39
CA ALA A 71 -12.21 -2.73 -0.36
C ALA A 71 -11.70 -1.29 -0.49
N PHE A 72 -11.39 -0.86 -1.71
CA PHE A 72 -10.91 0.48 -1.98
C PHE A 72 -11.99 1.55 -1.75
N ALA A 73 -13.26 1.26 -2.10
CA ALA A 73 -14.39 2.13 -1.78
C ALA A 73 -14.60 2.26 -0.26
N GLY A 74 -14.45 1.15 0.46
CA GLY A 74 -14.51 1.14 1.93
C GLY A 74 -13.45 2.02 2.56
N TYR A 75 -12.22 1.96 2.07
CA TYR A 75 -11.14 2.86 2.50
C TYR A 75 -11.48 4.33 2.26
N CYS A 76 -11.88 4.68 1.04
CA CYS A 76 -12.18 6.08 0.68
C CYS A 76 -13.37 6.64 1.48
N GLN A 77 -14.39 5.81 1.72
CA GLN A 77 -15.55 6.21 2.53
C GLN A 77 -15.18 6.39 4.01
N ALA A 78 -14.34 5.50 4.56
CA ALA A 78 -13.82 5.64 5.91
C ALA A 78 -12.98 6.93 6.05
N TYR A 79 -12.18 7.26 5.05
CA TYR A 79 -11.41 8.50 4.99
C TYR A 79 -12.31 9.74 5.03
N ALA A 80 -13.37 9.78 4.21
CA ALA A 80 -14.28 10.91 4.17
C ALA A 80 -14.98 11.13 5.53
N ARG A 81 -15.48 10.07 6.15
CA ARG A 81 -16.12 10.12 7.46
C ARG A 81 -15.16 10.49 8.58
N TRP A 82 -13.95 9.98 8.54
CA TRP A 82 -12.91 10.36 9.48
C TRP A 82 -12.62 11.86 9.39
N LYS A 83 -12.40 12.36 8.18
CA LYS A 83 -12.14 13.77 7.90
C LYS A 83 -13.28 14.66 8.39
N GLU A 84 -14.52 14.32 8.06
CA GLU A 84 -15.71 15.06 8.51
C GLU A 84 -15.79 15.11 10.04
N ALA A 85 -15.57 13.98 10.72
CA ALA A 85 -15.59 13.90 12.16
C ALA A 85 -14.48 14.75 12.80
N GLU A 86 -13.26 14.77 12.25
CA GLU A 86 -12.15 15.59 12.73
C GLU A 86 -12.41 17.09 12.49
N GLU A 87 -12.98 17.46 11.35
CA GLU A 87 -13.39 18.84 11.08
C GLU A 87 -14.46 19.31 12.06
N PHE A 88 -15.41 18.44 12.41
CA PHE A 88 -16.43 18.74 13.40
C PHE A 88 -15.82 18.93 14.79
N ILE A 89 -14.96 18.00 15.23
CA ILE A 89 -14.27 18.06 16.52
C ILE A 89 -13.43 19.34 16.62
N SER A 90 -12.75 19.70 15.53
CA SER A 90 -11.92 20.92 15.47
C SER A 90 -12.73 22.20 15.66
N LYS A 91 -13.97 22.22 15.17
CA LYS A 91 -14.87 23.40 15.27
C LYS A 91 -15.61 23.49 16.62
N HIS A 92 -16.01 22.34 17.16
CA HIS A 92 -16.95 22.31 18.31
C HIS A 92 -16.30 21.77 19.60
N GLY A 93 -15.07 21.26 19.53
CA GLY A 93 -14.40 20.58 20.62
C GLY A 93 -14.81 19.12 20.76
N SER A 94 -14.08 18.37 21.57
CA SER A 94 -14.28 16.92 21.78
C SER A 94 -15.24 16.59 22.92
N ILE A 95 -15.65 17.58 23.70
CA ILE A 95 -16.40 17.45 24.94
C ILE A 95 -17.65 18.32 24.89
N LEU A 96 -18.78 17.77 25.31
CA LEU A 96 -20.01 18.47 25.48
C LEU A 96 -20.37 18.52 26.98
N LYS A 97 -20.72 19.72 27.49
CA LYS A 97 -21.27 19.89 28.80
C LYS A 97 -22.79 19.99 28.68
N THR A 98 -23.51 19.07 29.30
CA THR A 98 -24.98 19.07 29.30
C THR A 98 -25.53 20.17 30.22
N ALA A 99 -26.83 20.51 30.09
CA ALA A 99 -27.50 21.48 30.95
C ALA A 99 -27.46 21.09 32.44
N SER A 100 -27.38 19.81 32.75
CA SER A 100 -27.19 19.27 34.10
C SER A 100 -25.78 19.35 34.64
N GLY A 101 -24.82 19.90 33.86
CA GLY A 101 -23.41 20.01 34.24
C GLY A 101 -22.58 18.75 33.97
N TYR A 102 -23.17 17.68 33.47
CA TYR A 102 -22.46 16.45 33.12
C TYR A 102 -21.58 16.66 31.87
N ILE A 103 -20.35 16.16 31.94
CA ILE A 103 -19.36 16.26 30.87
C ILE A 103 -19.30 14.90 30.14
N GLN A 104 -19.56 14.93 28.84
CA GLN A 104 -19.45 13.73 28.00
C GLN A 104 -18.71 14.01 26.72
N GLN A 105 -18.10 12.96 26.18
CA GLN A 105 -17.46 13.01 24.89
C GLN A 105 -18.51 13.06 23.77
N ILE A 106 -18.27 13.87 22.75
CA ILE A 106 -19.17 13.91 21.58
C ILE A 106 -19.05 12.63 20.75
N PRO A 107 -20.15 12.18 20.10
CA PRO A 107 -20.14 10.95 19.28
C PRO A 107 -19.11 10.96 18.15
N GLN A 108 -18.79 12.14 17.62
CA GLN A 108 -17.83 12.31 16.51
C GLN A 108 -16.44 11.79 16.85
N VAL A 109 -16.00 11.85 18.10
CA VAL A 109 -14.71 11.28 18.51
C VAL A 109 -14.69 9.76 18.34
N SER A 110 -15.76 9.08 18.72
CA SER A 110 -15.88 7.63 18.50
C SER A 110 -15.95 7.28 17.02
N ILE A 111 -16.67 8.08 16.23
CA ILE A 111 -16.75 7.92 14.76
C ILE A 111 -15.36 8.09 14.14
N ALA A 112 -14.61 9.12 14.54
CA ALA A 112 -13.25 9.34 14.04
C ALA A 112 -12.33 8.16 14.36
N GLN A 113 -12.33 7.69 15.60
CA GLN A 113 -11.50 6.55 16.03
C GLN A 113 -11.85 5.25 15.31
N GLN A 114 -13.14 4.96 15.10
CA GLN A 114 -13.59 3.77 14.39
C GLN A 114 -13.17 3.80 12.92
N ASN A 115 -13.37 4.92 12.24
CA ASN A 115 -12.98 5.07 10.83
C ASN A 115 -11.47 5.03 10.66
N LEU A 116 -10.69 5.64 11.55
CA LEU A 116 -9.24 5.54 11.55
C LEU A 116 -8.77 4.10 11.70
N LYS A 117 -9.40 3.31 12.58
CA LYS A 117 -9.11 1.88 12.74
C LYS A 117 -9.42 1.09 11.47
N GLN A 118 -10.56 1.36 10.82
CA GLN A 118 -10.93 0.73 9.54
C GLN A 118 -9.93 1.09 8.42
N MET A 119 -9.54 2.36 8.32
CA MET A 119 -8.52 2.80 7.36
C MET A 119 -7.20 2.05 7.56
N ARG A 120 -6.74 1.87 8.80
CA ARG A 120 -5.51 1.11 9.08
C ARG A 120 -5.59 -0.34 8.59
N ASN A 121 -6.75 -0.99 8.73
CA ASN A 121 -6.97 -2.34 8.21
C ASN A 121 -6.87 -2.34 6.67
N PHE A 122 -7.59 -1.46 5.99
CA PHE A 122 -7.53 -1.34 4.55
C PHE A 122 -6.14 -0.95 4.03
N CYS A 123 -5.41 -0.07 4.74
CA CYS A 123 -4.02 0.25 4.40
C CYS A 123 -3.12 -1.00 4.42
N SER A 124 -3.37 -1.93 5.34
CA SER A 124 -2.64 -3.18 5.40
C SER A 124 -2.99 -4.12 4.24
N GLU A 125 -4.25 -4.15 3.83
CA GLU A 125 -4.74 -5.00 2.74
C GLU A 125 -4.35 -4.47 1.36
N LEU A 126 -4.50 -3.16 1.14
CA LEU A 126 -4.20 -2.49 -0.12
C LEU A 126 -2.72 -2.12 -0.32
N GLY A 127 -1.84 -2.49 0.59
CA GLY A 127 -0.41 -2.18 0.47
C GLY A 127 -0.06 -0.70 0.63
N LEU A 128 -0.92 0.10 1.28
CA LEU A 128 -0.70 1.54 1.45
C LEU A 128 0.35 1.87 2.52
N SER A 129 0.65 0.94 3.44
CA SER A 129 1.71 1.12 4.44
C SER A 129 3.07 0.60 3.95
N PRO A 130 4.21 1.20 4.37
CA PRO A 130 5.53 0.71 4.02
C PRO A 130 5.75 -0.76 4.39
N SER A 131 5.27 -1.18 5.57
CA SER A 131 5.35 -2.56 6.03
C SER A 131 4.47 -3.52 5.22
N ALA A 132 3.35 -3.05 4.69
CA ALA A 132 2.53 -3.85 3.77
C ALA A 132 3.21 -3.97 2.40
N ARG A 133 3.78 -2.88 1.87
CA ARG A 133 4.52 -2.89 0.61
C ARG A 133 5.74 -3.81 0.63
N SER A 134 6.50 -3.82 1.72
CA SER A 134 7.64 -4.74 1.85
C SER A 134 7.26 -6.23 1.85
N ARG A 135 5.99 -6.53 2.14
CA ARG A 135 5.43 -7.91 2.06
C ARG A 135 4.84 -8.25 0.68
N LEU A 136 4.55 -7.22 -0.11
CA LEU A 136 4.07 -7.35 -1.47
C LEU A 136 5.30 -7.23 -2.37
N ASN A 137 5.85 -8.36 -2.84
CA ASN A 137 6.82 -8.35 -3.92
C ASN A 137 6.11 -7.87 -5.18
N ILE A 138 6.25 -6.60 -5.46
CA ILE A 138 5.73 -6.01 -6.70
C ILE A 138 6.70 -6.44 -7.79
N ASN A 139 6.26 -7.35 -8.66
CA ASN A 139 6.94 -7.60 -9.92
C ASN A 139 6.81 -6.35 -10.78
N ASN A 140 7.76 -5.47 -10.67
CA ASN A 140 7.92 -4.33 -11.57
C ASN A 140 8.45 -4.86 -12.91
N SER A 141 7.60 -5.59 -13.66
CA SER A 141 7.89 -6.04 -15.03
C SER A 141 7.77 -4.85 -15.99
N GLY A 142 8.48 -3.75 -15.72
CA GLY A 142 8.35 -2.57 -16.56
C GLY A 142 9.52 -1.59 -16.55
N ASN A 143 10.47 -1.73 -15.64
CA ASN A 143 11.71 -0.95 -15.70
C ASN A 143 12.83 -1.72 -15.00
N CYS A 144 13.35 -2.74 -15.68
CA CYS A 144 14.70 -3.18 -15.41
C CYS A 144 15.61 -2.01 -15.83
N ILE A 145 16.07 -1.24 -14.86
CA ILE A 145 17.34 -0.55 -15.03
C ILE A 145 18.35 -1.70 -15.15
N GLU A 146 18.73 -2.03 -16.39
CA GLU A 146 19.83 -2.92 -16.68
C GLU A 146 21.07 -2.31 -16.02
N GLY A 147 21.66 -3.04 -15.12
CA GLY A 147 22.83 -2.65 -14.35
C GLY A 147 22.47 -2.45 -12.87
N ASP A 148 22.74 -3.47 -12.08
CA ASP A 148 22.79 -3.33 -10.64
C ASP A 148 23.96 -2.40 -10.32
N ALA A 149 23.65 -1.11 -10.11
CA ALA A 149 24.65 -0.09 -9.77
C ALA A 149 25.49 -0.47 -8.53
N MET A 150 25.02 -1.44 -7.75
CA MET A 150 25.71 -2.02 -6.62
C MET A 150 26.73 -3.08 -7.08
N GLU A 151 26.42 -3.85 -8.10
CA GLU A 151 27.36 -4.82 -8.70
C GLU A 151 28.49 -4.09 -9.43
N ASP A 152 28.20 -3.03 -10.18
CA ASP A 152 29.22 -2.19 -10.82
C ASP A 152 30.15 -1.49 -9.82
N LEU A 153 29.64 -1.06 -8.66
CA LEU A 153 30.44 -0.48 -7.59
C LEU A 153 31.30 -1.52 -6.84
N LEU A 154 30.85 -2.76 -6.75
CA LEU A 154 31.55 -3.83 -6.02
C LEU A 154 32.57 -4.59 -6.89
N PHE A 155 32.31 -4.72 -8.19
CA PHE A 155 33.13 -5.55 -9.09
C PHE A 155 33.93 -4.77 -10.13
N ASN A 156 33.58 -3.48 -10.39
CA ASN A 156 34.34 -2.59 -11.29
C ASN A 156 35.21 -1.58 -10.54
N VAL A 157 35.80 -1.97 -9.40
CA VAL A 157 36.88 -1.19 -8.81
C VAL A 157 38.11 -1.33 -9.74
N PRO A 158 38.60 -0.25 -10.39
CA PRO A 158 39.80 -0.34 -11.24
C PRO A 158 40.94 -0.84 -10.37
N LYS A 159 41.62 -1.88 -10.85
CA LYS A 159 42.76 -2.43 -10.16
C LYS A 159 43.84 -1.35 -10.02
N ALA A 160 44.51 -1.33 -8.87
CA ALA A 160 45.55 -0.35 -8.58
C ALA A 160 46.66 -0.24 -9.66
N GLU A 161 46.80 -1.29 -10.47
CA GLU A 161 47.70 -1.34 -11.62
C GLU A 161 47.31 -0.41 -12.76
N ASP A 162 45.98 -0.17 -12.95
CA ASP A 162 45.46 0.70 -14.03
C ASP A 162 45.62 2.19 -13.68
N LEU A 163 45.79 2.52 -12.40
CA LEU A 163 45.99 3.89 -11.92
C LEU A 163 47.46 4.33 -11.95
N LEU A 164 48.39 3.38 -12.00
CA LEU A 164 49.81 3.67 -12.05
C LEU A 164 50.32 3.92 -13.50
N ASN A 165 49.67 3.30 -14.50
CA ASN A 165 50.07 3.49 -15.91
C ASN A 165 49.55 4.77 -16.57
N LYS A 166 48.72 5.58 -15.84
CA LYS A 166 48.19 6.85 -16.39
C LYS A 166 49.04 8.06 -16.09
N LYS A 167 50.21 7.90 -15.45
CA LYS A 167 51.09 9.01 -15.04
C LYS A 167 52.29 9.25 -15.98
N ASP A 168 52.44 8.42 -17.00
CA ASP A 168 53.63 8.49 -17.87
C ASP A 168 53.35 9.08 -19.27
N ASP A 169 52.13 9.57 -19.54
CA ASP A 169 51.75 10.13 -20.85
C ASP A 169 51.58 11.66 -20.88
N ASP A 170 51.95 12.40 -19.81
CA ASP A 170 51.93 13.87 -19.76
C ASP A 170 53.34 14.42 -19.38
N ASP A 171 54.33 14.21 -20.25
CA ASP A 171 55.58 15.00 -20.33
C ASP A 171 55.98 15.25 -21.82
#